data_ddb29f9a603fd962501e26e4f96b8806
#
_entry.id   ddb29f9a603fd962501e26e4f96b8806
#
_cell.length_a   1.000
_cell.length_b   1.000
_cell.length_c   1.000
_cell.angle_alpha   90.00
_cell.angle_beta   90.00
_cell.angle_gamma   90.00
#
_symmetry.space_group_name_H-M   'P 1'
#
loop_
_entity.id
_entity.type
_entity.pdbx_description
1 polymer ?
#
loop_
_entity_poly.entity_id
_entity_poly.type
_entity_poly.pdbx_seq_one_letter_code
_entity_poly.pdbx_strand_id
1 'polypeptide(L)'
;MATNSPSLWIDALPATFADSNKYTRGHAVVFGGFPQTGAARMAARAAARMGAGLTTIAVSTEALPVYAAALESVMVKSISATNDFEQLIADQRVSAFLIGPGAGVLGSTRSRVLQLLSTGKPTVLDADALTV
;
A
#
# COMPACT_ATOMS: atom_id res chain seq x y z
N MET A 1 -1.88 -16.19 -23.30
CA MET A 1 -2.28 -15.47 -22.06
C MET A 1 -2.65 -16.56 -21.05
N ALA A 2 -2.03 -16.58 -19.86
CA ALA A 2 -2.37 -17.58 -18.84
C ALA A 2 -3.63 -17.15 -18.08
N THR A 3 -4.53 -18.09 -17.82
CA THR A 3 -5.71 -17.85 -16.97
C THR A 3 -5.24 -17.82 -15.52
N ASN A 4 -5.61 -16.79 -14.77
CA ASN A 4 -5.30 -16.72 -13.34
C ASN A 4 -6.02 -17.85 -12.59
N SER A 5 -5.24 -18.73 -11.97
CA SER A 5 -5.76 -19.84 -11.15
C SER A 5 -4.89 -19.99 -9.90
N PRO A 6 -5.45 -20.50 -8.80
CA PRO A 6 -4.67 -20.74 -7.56
C PRO A 6 -3.42 -21.56 -7.76
N SER A 7 -3.42 -22.53 -8.70
CA SER A 7 -2.28 -23.37 -9.00
C SER A 7 -1.02 -22.61 -9.48
N LEU A 8 -1.18 -21.38 -9.93
CA LEU A 8 -0.05 -20.53 -10.37
C LEU A 8 0.70 -19.85 -9.23
N TRP A 9 0.07 -19.70 -8.08
CA TRP A 9 0.61 -18.85 -7.01
C TRP A 9 0.41 -19.39 -5.59
N ILE A 10 -0.33 -20.48 -5.39
CA ILE A 10 -0.64 -21.00 -4.05
C ILE A 10 0.63 -21.39 -3.30
N ASP A 11 1.61 -21.95 -3.99
CA ASP A 11 2.89 -22.36 -3.42
C ASP A 11 3.83 -21.18 -3.13
N ALA A 12 3.52 -20.00 -3.70
CA ALA A 12 4.24 -18.75 -3.42
C ALA A 12 3.73 -18.01 -2.19
N LEU A 13 2.59 -18.44 -1.62
CA LEU A 13 2.07 -17.84 -0.40
C LEU A 13 2.97 -18.20 0.78
N PRO A 14 3.36 -17.19 1.60
CA PRO A 14 4.20 -17.45 2.75
C PRO A 14 3.46 -18.32 3.77
N ALA A 15 4.10 -19.40 4.21
CA ALA A 15 3.60 -20.22 5.30
C ALA A 15 3.60 -19.41 6.61
N THR A 16 2.59 -19.60 7.44
CA THR A 16 2.58 -19.08 8.81
C THR A 16 3.12 -20.13 9.76
N PHE A 17 4.07 -19.74 10.60
CA PHE A 17 4.68 -20.59 11.62
C PHE A 17 4.19 -20.18 13.02
N ALA A 18 4.39 -21.04 14.02
CA ALA A 18 3.95 -20.78 15.38
C ALA A 18 4.58 -19.53 16.03
N ASP A 19 5.77 -19.16 15.59
CA ASP A 19 6.51 -17.96 16.00
C ASP A 19 6.27 -16.74 15.12
N SER A 20 5.41 -16.85 14.09
CA SER A 20 5.09 -15.74 13.21
C SER A 20 4.38 -14.63 13.98
N ASN A 21 4.83 -13.41 13.77
CA ASN A 21 4.25 -12.22 14.37
C ASN A 21 4.03 -11.11 13.32
N LYS A 22 3.42 -10.01 13.73
CA LYS A 22 3.09 -8.92 12.81
C LYS A 22 4.30 -8.33 12.07
N TYR A 23 5.50 -8.43 12.60
CA TYR A 23 6.71 -7.90 11.96
C TYR A 23 7.31 -8.91 10.99
N THR A 24 7.31 -10.20 11.33
CA THR A 24 7.83 -11.25 10.45
C THR A 24 6.94 -11.48 9.23
N ARG A 25 5.64 -11.14 9.33
CA ARG A 25 4.66 -11.25 8.23
C ARG A 25 4.65 -10.04 7.29
N GLY A 26 5.51 -9.06 7.52
CA GLY A 26 5.68 -7.89 6.67
C GLY A 26 4.64 -6.80 6.87
N HIS A 27 4.97 -5.62 6.40
CA HIS A 27 4.16 -4.41 6.49
C HIS A 27 3.87 -3.87 5.07
N ALA A 28 2.61 -3.89 4.67
CA ALA A 28 2.15 -3.33 3.41
C ALA A 28 1.70 -1.87 3.60
N VAL A 29 2.16 -0.97 2.74
CA VAL A 29 1.71 0.43 2.71
C VAL A 29 0.96 0.69 1.41
N VAL A 30 -0.27 1.17 1.52
CA VAL A 30 -1.12 1.60 0.40
C VAL A 30 -1.21 3.12 0.42
N PHE A 31 -0.89 3.78 -0.68
CA PHE A 31 -1.12 5.21 -0.83
C PHE A 31 -2.54 5.47 -1.29
N GLY A 32 -3.33 6.09 -0.43
CA GLY A 32 -4.74 6.36 -0.67
C GLY A 32 -4.96 7.69 -1.39
N GLY A 33 -5.76 7.65 -2.45
CA GLY A 33 -6.19 8.82 -3.19
C GLY A 33 -7.37 9.55 -2.55
N PHE A 34 -7.67 10.75 -3.07
CA PHE A 34 -8.81 11.56 -2.67
C PHE A 34 -9.26 12.44 -3.85
N PRO A 35 -10.59 12.59 -4.08
CA PRO A 35 -11.72 12.06 -3.29
C PRO A 35 -12.08 10.58 -3.57
N GLN A 36 -11.47 9.91 -4.55
CA GLN A 36 -11.73 8.52 -4.87
C GLN A 36 -11.03 7.58 -3.87
N THR A 37 -11.72 7.20 -2.79
CA THR A 37 -11.13 6.42 -1.69
C THR A 37 -11.34 4.91 -1.79
N GLY A 38 -12.32 4.46 -2.60
CA GLY A 38 -12.83 3.08 -2.58
C GLY A 38 -11.79 2.01 -2.89
N ALA A 39 -11.08 2.15 -4.02
CA ALA A 39 -10.11 1.14 -4.47
C ALA A 39 -8.93 1.00 -3.51
N ALA A 40 -8.38 2.10 -3.00
CA ALA A 40 -7.30 2.05 -2.02
C ALA A 40 -7.73 1.37 -0.70
N ARG A 41 -8.97 1.60 -0.24
CA ARG A 41 -9.53 0.90 0.92
C ARG A 41 -9.70 -0.61 0.68
N MET A 42 -10.17 -0.98 -0.53
CA MET A 42 -10.27 -2.40 -0.91
C MET A 42 -8.88 -3.06 -0.96
N ALA A 43 -7.90 -2.40 -1.54
CA ALA A 43 -6.52 -2.89 -1.61
C ALA A 43 -5.92 -3.09 -0.20
N ALA A 44 -6.10 -2.14 0.71
CA ALA A 44 -5.62 -2.25 2.08
C ALA A 44 -6.27 -3.43 2.84
N ARG A 45 -7.58 -3.61 2.68
CA ARG A 45 -8.29 -4.78 3.25
C ARG A 45 -7.83 -6.10 2.63
N ALA A 46 -7.58 -6.12 1.32
CA ALA A 46 -7.05 -7.30 0.64
C ALA A 46 -5.67 -7.67 1.18
N ALA A 47 -4.76 -6.71 1.32
CA ALA A 47 -3.43 -6.94 1.90
C ALA A 47 -3.52 -7.53 3.32
N ALA A 48 -4.37 -6.98 4.17
CA ALA A 48 -4.59 -7.50 5.51
C ALA A 48 -5.16 -8.94 5.50
N ARG A 49 -6.13 -9.22 4.63
CA ARG A 49 -6.72 -10.57 4.49
C ARG A 49 -5.76 -11.59 3.90
N MET A 50 -4.87 -11.17 3.00
CA MET A 50 -3.83 -12.03 2.43
C MET A 50 -2.70 -12.32 3.41
N GLY A 51 -2.74 -11.74 4.60
CA GLY A 51 -1.84 -12.11 5.68
C GLY A 51 -0.70 -11.13 5.95
N ALA A 52 -0.74 -9.90 5.41
CA ALA A 52 0.17 -8.86 5.86
C ALA A 52 0.07 -8.69 7.37
N GLY A 53 1.21 -8.70 8.06
CA GLY A 53 1.25 -8.56 9.52
C GLY A 53 0.82 -7.17 9.98
N LEU A 54 1.12 -6.17 9.17
CA LEU A 54 0.67 -4.79 9.30
C LEU A 54 0.21 -4.26 7.95
N THR A 55 -0.84 -3.47 7.96
CA THR A 55 -1.27 -2.70 6.78
C THR A 55 -1.49 -1.25 7.19
N THR A 56 -0.88 -0.34 6.47
CA THR A 56 -1.08 1.09 6.62
C THR A 56 -1.61 1.68 5.32
N ILE A 57 -2.60 2.56 5.41
CA ILE A 57 -2.96 3.43 4.31
C ILE A 57 -2.46 4.83 4.59
N ALA A 58 -1.62 5.34 3.70
CA ALA A 58 -1.02 6.66 3.79
C ALA A 58 -1.81 7.64 2.90
N VAL A 59 -2.31 8.71 3.48
CA VAL A 59 -3.26 9.63 2.83
C VAL A 59 -2.92 11.09 3.09
N SER A 60 -3.50 12.01 2.32
CA SER A 60 -3.44 13.43 2.64
C SER A 60 -4.17 13.74 3.96
N THR A 61 -3.82 14.84 4.60
CA THR A 61 -4.48 15.28 5.83
C THR A 61 -5.99 15.46 5.64
N GLU A 62 -6.40 15.98 4.49
CA GLU A 62 -7.81 16.17 4.13
C GLU A 62 -8.58 14.83 4.05
N ALA A 63 -7.94 13.78 3.52
CA ALA A 63 -8.54 12.47 3.37
C ALA A 63 -8.58 11.65 4.66
N LEU A 64 -7.73 11.98 5.65
CA LEU A 64 -7.55 11.21 6.88
C LEU A 64 -8.87 10.85 7.58
N PRO A 65 -9.82 11.77 7.83
CA PRO A 65 -11.07 11.43 8.52
C PRO A 65 -11.92 10.41 7.75
N VAL A 66 -11.94 10.52 6.41
CA VAL A 66 -12.72 9.63 5.54
C VAL A 66 -12.21 8.20 5.58
N TYR A 67 -10.90 8.04 5.57
CA TYR A 67 -10.27 6.72 5.66
C TYR A 67 -10.35 6.14 7.06
N ALA A 68 -10.09 6.95 8.09
CA ALA A 68 -10.14 6.51 9.49
C ALA A 68 -11.53 6.03 9.91
N ALA A 69 -12.59 6.71 9.45
CA ALA A 69 -13.97 6.29 9.72
C ALA A 69 -14.37 4.98 9.02
N ALA A 70 -13.66 4.60 7.96
CA ALA A 70 -14.03 3.45 7.12
C ALA A 70 -13.17 2.20 7.34
N LEU A 71 -12.07 2.31 8.09
CA LEU A 71 -11.09 1.23 8.27
C LEU A 71 -10.83 0.98 9.75
N GLU A 72 -11.14 -0.24 10.20
CA GLU A 72 -11.01 -0.62 11.61
C GLU A 72 -9.66 -1.30 11.92
N SER A 73 -9.24 -2.22 11.04
CA SER A 73 -8.03 -3.06 11.24
C SER A 73 -6.81 -2.61 10.43
N VAL A 74 -6.92 -1.49 9.72
CA VAL A 74 -5.87 -0.89 8.90
C VAL A 74 -5.46 0.43 9.52
N MET A 75 -4.17 0.63 9.74
CA MET A 75 -3.67 1.90 10.23
C MET A 75 -3.83 2.99 9.17
N VAL A 76 -4.32 4.16 9.57
CA VAL A 76 -4.41 5.33 8.69
C VAL A 76 -3.39 6.36 9.13
N LYS A 77 -2.50 6.76 8.21
CA LYS A 77 -1.44 7.73 8.48
C LYS A 77 -1.55 8.92 7.53
N SER A 78 -1.55 10.13 8.08
CA SER A 78 -1.40 11.34 7.25
C SER A 78 0.03 11.49 6.76
N ILE A 79 0.18 11.87 5.50
CA ILE A 79 1.43 12.26 4.85
C ILE A 79 1.26 13.69 4.30
N SER A 80 1.36 14.68 5.15
CA SER A 80 1.10 16.09 4.81
C SER A 80 2.35 16.82 4.34
N ALA A 81 3.51 16.49 4.89
CA ALA A 81 4.78 17.07 4.51
C ALA A 81 5.58 16.12 3.61
N THR A 82 6.45 16.67 2.78
CA THR A 82 7.39 15.89 1.96
C THR A 82 8.19 14.90 2.81
N ASN A 83 8.63 15.34 3.97
CA ASN A 83 9.39 14.53 4.92
C ASN A 83 8.60 13.32 5.47
N ASP A 84 7.28 13.42 5.61
CA ASP A 84 6.44 12.29 6.07
C ASP A 84 6.48 11.13 5.08
N PHE A 85 6.43 11.45 3.77
CA PHE A 85 6.53 10.46 2.71
C PHE A 85 7.91 9.82 2.70
N GLU A 86 8.97 10.62 2.75
CA GLU A 86 10.36 10.14 2.74
C GLU A 86 10.66 9.24 3.95
N GLN A 87 10.23 9.62 5.14
CA GLN A 87 10.36 8.80 6.34
C GLN A 87 9.61 7.47 6.22
N LEU A 88 8.41 7.50 5.63
CA LEU A 88 7.59 6.29 5.47
C LEU A 88 8.24 5.30 4.51
N ILE A 89 8.78 5.75 3.38
CA ILE A 89 9.41 4.86 2.39
C ILE A 89 10.79 4.34 2.85
N ALA A 90 11.48 5.12 3.69
CA ALA A 90 12.76 4.72 4.28
C ALA A 90 12.61 3.71 5.44
N ASP A 91 11.42 3.55 6.01
CA ASP A 91 11.19 2.62 7.13
C ASP A 91 11.49 1.18 6.69
N GLN A 92 12.51 0.58 7.32
CA GLN A 92 12.95 -0.78 7.01
C GLN A 92 11.90 -1.85 7.34
N ARG A 93 10.92 -1.54 8.18
CA ARG A 93 9.82 -2.45 8.52
C ARG A 93 8.79 -2.56 7.41
N VAL A 94 8.73 -1.58 6.50
CA VAL A 94 7.84 -1.62 5.34
C VAL A 94 8.40 -2.58 4.30
N SER A 95 7.60 -3.56 3.92
CA SER A 95 7.98 -4.65 3.03
C SER A 95 7.50 -4.46 1.60
N ALA A 96 6.38 -3.78 1.40
CA ALA A 96 5.79 -3.58 0.08
C ALA A 96 4.93 -2.32 0.02
N PHE A 97 4.78 -1.79 -1.21
CA PHE A 97 3.96 -0.61 -1.49
C PHE A 97 2.88 -0.89 -2.54
N LEU A 98 1.80 -0.10 -2.49
CA LEU A 98 0.82 0.04 -3.55
C LEU A 98 0.49 1.53 -3.73
N ILE A 99 0.55 2.01 -4.96
CA ILE A 99 0.22 3.40 -5.32
C ILE A 99 -0.54 3.43 -6.64
N GLY A 100 -1.45 4.39 -6.76
CA GLY A 100 -2.11 4.75 -8.02
C GLY A 100 -3.60 4.98 -7.90
N PRO A 101 -4.41 4.12 -7.26
CA PRO A 101 -5.85 4.34 -7.21
C PRO A 101 -6.23 5.69 -6.58
N GLY A 102 -6.77 6.60 -7.41
CA GLY A 102 -7.18 7.94 -7.01
C GLY A 102 -6.02 8.89 -6.63
N ALA A 103 -4.79 8.57 -7.05
CA ALA A 103 -3.62 9.40 -6.77
C ALA A 103 -3.56 10.68 -7.63
N GLY A 104 -4.32 10.71 -8.72
CA GLY A 104 -4.30 11.77 -9.71
C GLY A 104 -3.13 11.67 -10.70
N VAL A 105 -3.39 12.06 -11.95
CA VAL A 105 -2.38 12.09 -13.01
C VAL A 105 -1.61 13.41 -12.93
N LEU A 106 -0.67 13.49 -11.97
CA LEU A 106 0.07 14.70 -11.62
C LEU A 106 1.58 14.42 -11.56
N GLY A 107 2.39 15.46 -11.72
CA GLY A 107 3.84 15.38 -11.55
C GLY A 107 4.27 14.91 -10.16
N SER A 108 3.51 15.23 -9.12
CA SER A 108 3.73 14.74 -7.75
C SER A 108 3.52 13.22 -7.64
N THR A 109 2.52 12.67 -8.32
CA THR A 109 2.27 11.22 -8.40
C THR A 109 3.44 10.52 -9.08
N ARG A 110 3.89 11.05 -10.24
CA ARG A 110 5.07 10.55 -10.94
C ARG A 110 6.31 10.55 -10.05
N SER A 111 6.57 11.66 -9.35
CA SER A 111 7.73 11.77 -8.45
C SER A 111 7.68 10.71 -7.35
N ARG A 112 6.52 10.51 -6.71
CA ARG A 112 6.33 9.47 -5.69
C ARG A 112 6.53 8.06 -6.24
N VAL A 113 6.00 7.77 -7.42
CA VAL A 113 6.20 6.46 -8.09
C VAL A 113 7.69 6.17 -8.28
N LEU A 114 8.44 7.13 -8.83
CA LEU A 114 9.88 6.97 -9.04
C LEU A 114 10.65 6.78 -7.73
N GLN A 115 10.30 7.51 -6.68
CA GLN A 115 10.88 7.34 -5.35
C GLN A 115 10.58 5.96 -4.75
N LEU A 116 9.35 5.46 -4.89
CA LEU A 116 8.99 4.11 -4.43
C LEU A 116 9.79 3.04 -5.16
N LEU A 117 9.88 3.13 -6.48
CA LEU A 117 10.67 2.19 -7.29
C LEU A 117 12.16 2.22 -6.94
N SER A 118 12.70 3.39 -6.59
CA SER A 118 14.11 3.52 -6.19
C SER A 118 14.43 2.85 -4.84
N THR A 119 13.42 2.54 -4.02
CA THR A 119 13.64 1.81 -2.76
C THR A 119 14.03 0.34 -2.96
N GLY A 120 13.80 -0.21 -4.16
CA GLY A 120 13.99 -1.64 -4.45
C GLY A 120 12.96 -2.57 -3.77
N LYS A 121 12.00 -2.04 -3.02
CA LYS A 121 10.95 -2.83 -2.38
C LYS A 121 9.85 -3.19 -3.39
N PRO A 122 9.22 -4.37 -3.27
CA PRO A 122 8.06 -4.74 -4.07
C PRO A 122 7.01 -3.64 -4.09
N THR A 123 6.62 -3.21 -5.30
CA THR A 123 5.69 -2.10 -5.48
C THR A 123 4.65 -2.45 -6.53
N VAL A 124 3.37 -2.37 -6.17
CA VAL A 124 2.25 -2.49 -7.11
C VAL A 124 1.89 -1.10 -7.61
N LEU A 125 1.93 -0.93 -8.92
CA LEU A 125 1.47 0.27 -9.62
C LEU A 125 0.13 -0.02 -10.27
N ASP A 126 -0.86 0.84 -10.07
CA ASP A 126 -2.20 0.69 -10.63
C ASP A 126 -2.77 2.06 -11.05
N ALA A 127 -3.78 2.04 -11.92
CA ALA A 127 -4.53 3.23 -12.31
C ALA A 127 -3.64 4.43 -12.66
N ASP A 128 -3.79 5.56 -11.92
CA ASP A 128 -3.09 6.81 -12.21
C ASP A 128 -1.56 6.68 -12.18
N ALA A 129 -1.01 5.74 -11.40
CA ALA A 129 0.43 5.49 -11.35
C ALA A 129 1.00 4.88 -12.64
N LEU A 130 0.16 4.25 -13.47
CA LEU A 130 0.54 3.74 -14.79
C LEU A 130 0.42 4.79 -15.90
N THR A 131 -0.24 5.90 -15.60
CA THR A 131 -0.53 6.97 -16.57
C THR A 131 0.51 8.11 -16.53
N VAL A 132 1.25 8.27 -15.44
CA VAL A 132 2.18 9.39 -15.20
C VAL A 132 3.59 9.14 -15.69
#